data_62f8d9eb7c791ccb813c94e39f751993
#
_entry.id   62f8d9eb7c791ccb813c94e39f751993
#
_cell.length_a   1.000
_cell.length_b   1.000
_cell.length_c   1.000
_cell.angle_alpha   90.00
_cell.angle_beta   90.00
_cell.angle_gamma   90.00
#
_symmetry.space_group_name_H-M   'P 1'
#
loop_
_entity.id
_entity.type
_entity.pdbx_description
1 polymer ?
#
loop_
_entity_poly.entity_id
_entity_poly.type
_entity_poly.pdbx_seq_one_letter_code
_entity_poly.pdbx_strand_id
1 'polypeptide(L)'
;MNDHIVLTEAVYYILLSLYVPRHGYGIMRQTENLSKGRVRLAAGTLYGALNNLYNKGWIEALPEADGSRRKGYKLTNEGLRVLKGEVFRLEELVNNGKLVLGEDLDETKNDSD
;
A
#
# COMPACT_ATOMS: atom_id res chain seq x y z
N MET A 1 18.77 -5.48 13.42
CA MET A 1 17.52 -6.07 13.77
C MET A 1 16.42 -5.75 12.78
N ASN A 2 15.75 -6.74 12.34
CA ASN A 2 14.76 -6.56 11.29
C ASN A 2 13.38 -6.42 11.86
N ASP A 3 13.05 -5.19 12.21
CA ASP A 3 11.71 -4.92 12.63
C ASP A 3 10.85 -4.73 11.40
N HIS A 4 10.62 -5.83 10.69
CA HIS A 4 9.77 -5.76 9.53
C HIS A 4 8.33 -5.64 10.00
N ILE A 5 7.70 -4.58 9.55
CA ILE A 5 6.29 -4.36 9.85
C ILE A 5 5.49 -5.02 8.75
N VAL A 6 4.62 -5.94 9.14
CA VAL A 6 3.74 -6.62 8.20
C VAL A 6 2.52 -5.74 7.97
N LEU A 7 2.29 -5.40 6.73
CA LEU A 7 1.14 -4.57 6.36
C LEU A 7 0.02 -5.43 5.81
N THR A 8 -1.21 -5.03 6.08
CA THR A 8 -2.33 -5.63 5.35
C THR A 8 -2.23 -5.22 3.89
N GLU A 9 -2.88 -5.98 3.04
CA GLU A 9 -2.88 -5.66 1.61
C GLU A 9 -3.44 -4.26 1.36
N ALA A 10 -4.52 -3.91 2.04
CA ALA A 10 -5.13 -2.59 1.87
C ALA A 10 -4.17 -1.46 2.26
N VAL A 11 -3.52 -1.59 3.41
CA VAL A 11 -2.60 -0.56 3.88
C VAL A 11 -1.39 -0.47 2.96
N TYR A 12 -0.89 -1.60 2.49
CA TYR A 12 0.21 -1.62 1.54
C TYR A 12 -0.13 -0.79 0.30
N TYR A 13 -1.31 -1.01 -0.29
CA TYR A 13 -1.71 -0.25 -1.47
C TYR A 13 -1.94 1.22 -1.16
N ILE A 14 -2.47 1.54 0.01
CA ILE A 14 -2.64 2.94 0.39
C ILE A 14 -1.28 3.64 0.43
N LEU A 15 -0.29 3.01 1.08
CA LEU A 15 1.04 3.60 1.15
C LEU A 15 1.69 3.70 -0.22
N LEU A 16 1.53 2.68 -1.07
CA LEU A 16 2.03 2.76 -2.44
C LEU A 16 1.41 3.93 -3.19
N SER A 17 0.11 4.12 -3.04
CA SER A 17 -0.58 5.20 -3.73
C SER A 17 -0.06 6.56 -3.30
N LEU A 18 0.47 6.66 -2.09
CA LEU A 18 0.96 7.91 -1.52
C LEU A 18 2.44 8.17 -1.79
N TYR A 19 3.07 7.34 -2.61
CA TYR A 19 4.39 7.69 -3.12
C TYR A 19 4.33 9.03 -3.86
N VAL A 20 3.18 9.32 -4.45
CA VAL A 20 2.86 10.64 -5.00
C VAL A 20 1.76 11.23 -4.12
N PRO A 21 1.89 12.50 -3.68
CA PRO A 21 0.85 13.11 -2.86
C PRO A 21 -0.51 13.06 -3.53
N ARG A 22 -1.55 12.71 -2.76
CA ARG A 22 -2.90 12.54 -3.30
C ARG A 22 -3.96 12.93 -2.28
N HIS A 23 -5.13 13.30 -2.79
CA HIS A 23 -6.33 13.42 -1.99
C HIS A 23 -6.97 12.05 -1.81
N GLY A 24 -7.93 11.96 -0.87
CA GLY A 24 -8.55 10.67 -0.55
C GLY A 24 -9.13 9.95 -1.75
N TYR A 25 -9.84 10.68 -2.61
CA TYR A 25 -10.42 10.07 -3.80
C TYR A 25 -9.35 9.47 -4.71
N GLY A 26 -8.24 10.20 -4.88
CA GLY A 26 -7.13 9.70 -5.68
C GLY A 26 -6.48 8.46 -5.08
N ILE A 27 -6.43 8.38 -3.75
CA ILE A 27 -5.92 7.20 -3.06
C ILE A 27 -6.81 6.00 -3.37
N MET A 28 -8.13 6.19 -3.29
CA MET A 28 -9.08 5.12 -3.58
C MET A 28 -8.93 4.61 -5.01
N ARG A 29 -8.86 5.56 -5.96
CA ARG A 29 -8.71 5.21 -7.37
C ARG A 29 -7.41 4.48 -7.66
N GLN A 30 -6.32 4.98 -7.11
CA GLN A 30 -5.01 4.38 -7.36
C GLN A 30 -4.91 2.99 -6.73
N THR A 31 -5.46 2.83 -5.54
CA THR A 31 -5.49 1.53 -4.87
C THR A 31 -6.26 0.52 -5.71
N GLU A 32 -7.41 0.92 -6.23
CA GLU A 32 -8.20 0.04 -7.07
C GLU A 32 -7.47 -0.30 -8.36
N ASN A 33 -6.83 0.70 -8.99
CA ASN A 33 -6.10 0.48 -10.23
C ASN A 33 -4.90 -0.45 -10.03
N LEU A 34 -4.10 -0.20 -9.00
CA LEU A 34 -2.92 -1.02 -8.74
C LEU A 34 -3.29 -2.46 -8.44
N SER A 35 -4.38 -2.67 -7.72
CA SER A 35 -4.82 -4.00 -7.33
C SER A 35 -5.69 -4.66 -8.40
N LYS A 36 -5.93 -3.99 -9.51
CA LYS A 36 -6.82 -4.48 -10.58
C LYS A 36 -8.20 -4.82 -10.05
N GLY A 37 -8.72 -3.93 -9.20
CA GLY A 37 -10.05 -4.07 -8.62
C GLY A 37 -10.13 -5.01 -7.43
N ARG A 38 -9.02 -5.59 -7.01
CA ARG A 38 -9.02 -6.51 -5.89
C ARG A 38 -9.25 -5.81 -4.56
N VAL A 39 -8.73 -4.60 -4.42
CA VAL A 39 -8.90 -3.81 -3.22
C VAL A 39 -9.71 -2.58 -3.57
N ARG A 40 -10.93 -2.52 -3.04
CA ARG A 40 -11.84 -1.40 -3.20
C ARG A 40 -12.17 -0.89 -1.82
N LEU A 41 -11.83 0.36 -1.56
CA LEU A 41 -11.99 0.94 -0.24
C LEU A 41 -13.21 1.83 -0.21
N ALA A 42 -14.08 1.59 0.77
CA ALA A 42 -15.15 2.53 1.08
C ALA A 42 -14.53 3.75 1.76
N ALA A 43 -15.16 4.89 1.62
CA ALA A 43 -14.64 6.14 2.16
C ALA A 43 -14.35 6.04 3.67
N GLY A 44 -15.30 5.48 4.43
CA GLY A 44 -15.10 5.36 5.87
C GLY A 44 -13.90 4.50 6.23
N THR A 45 -13.72 3.38 5.53
CA THR A 45 -12.59 2.50 5.74
C THR A 45 -11.28 3.22 5.41
N LEU A 46 -11.27 3.95 4.28
CA LEU A 46 -10.08 4.68 3.88
C LEU A 46 -9.70 5.72 4.93
N TYR A 47 -10.64 6.55 5.34
CA TYR A 47 -10.31 7.63 6.27
C TYR A 47 -9.95 7.11 7.64
N GLY A 48 -10.53 5.98 8.06
CA GLY A 48 -10.08 5.32 9.27
C GLY A 48 -8.64 4.86 9.18
N ALA A 49 -8.27 4.27 8.05
CA ALA A 49 -6.90 3.84 7.82
C ALA A 49 -5.94 5.04 7.77
N LEU A 50 -6.32 6.10 7.07
CA LEU A 50 -5.48 7.29 6.98
C LEU A 50 -5.24 7.91 8.35
N ASN A 51 -6.27 7.95 9.18
CA ASN A 51 -6.13 8.46 10.54
C ASN A 51 -5.11 7.65 11.32
N ASN A 52 -5.19 6.33 11.21
CA ASN A 52 -4.28 5.43 11.88
C ASN A 52 -2.84 5.63 11.40
N LEU A 53 -2.67 5.74 10.09
CA LEU A 53 -1.34 5.94 9.49
C LEU A 53 -0.76 7.30 9.87
N TYR A 54 -1.61 8.31 9.93
CA TYR A 54 -1.21 9.63 10.37
C TYR A 54 -0.71 9.60 11.81
N ASN A 55 -1.44 8.91 12.67
CA ASN A 55 -1.07 8.80 14.07
C ASN A 55 0.24 8.04 14.27
N LYS A 56 0.55 7.12 13.37
CA LYS A 56 1.82 6.40 13.41
C LYS A 56 2.98 7.22 12.86
N GLY A 57 2.70 8.35 12.23
CA GLY A 57 3.74 9.18 11.65
C GLY A 57 4.22 8.70 10.29
N TRP A 58 3.47 7.81 9.65
CA TRP A 58 3.87 7.28 8.34
C TRP A 58 3.38 8.13 7.18
N ILE A 59 2.36 8.94 7.43
CA ILE A 59 1.86 9.91 6.45
C ILE A 59 1.65 11.24 7.14
N GLU A 60 1.59 12.29 6.35
CA GLU A 60 1.26 13.61 6.87
C GLU A 60 0.24 14.27 5.96
N ALA A 61 -0.50 15.20 6.52
CA ALA A 61 -1.50 15.94 5.76
C ALA A 61 -0.83 17.06 5.01
N LEU A 62 -1.31 17.31 3.80
CA LEU A 62 -0.82 18.43 3.00
C LEU A 62 -1.51 19.71 3.47
N PRO A 63 -0.83 20.86 3.33
CA PRO A 63 -1.49 22.14 3.60
C PRO A 63 -2.67 22.29 2.63
N GLU A 64 -3.77 22.85 3.13
CA GLU A 64 -4.89 23.19 2.27
C GLU A 64 -4.51 24.37 1.39
N ALA A 65 -4.81 24.26 0.11
CA ALA A 65 -4.52 25.32 -0.84
C ALA A 65 -5.83 25.93 -1.30
N ASP A 66 -5.87 27.27 -1.29
CA ASP A 66 -6.92 28.04 -1.96
C ASP A 66 -8.34 27.68 -1.53
N GLY A 67 -8.56 27.46 -0.24
CA GLY A 67 -9.89 27.19 0.26
C GLY A 67 -10.45 25.82 -0.13
N SER A 68 -9.63 24.96 -0.69
CA SER A 68 -10.04 23.61 -1.02
C SER A 68 -10.36 22.86 0.26
N ARG A 69 -11.49 22.15 0.25
CA ARG A 69 -11.87 21.31 1.37
C ARG A 69 -11.28 19.91 1.28
N ARG A 70 -10.62 19.62 0.19
CA ARG A 70 -10.04 18.30 -0.01
C ARG A 70 -8.80 18.17 0.83
N LYS A 71 -8.74 17.09 1.57
CA LYS A 71 -7.59 16.77 2.38
C LYS A 71 -6.64 15.88 1.59
N GLY A 72 -5.42 16.36 1.43
CA GLY A 72 -4.39 15.59 0.77
C GLY A 72 -3.40 15.02 1.76
N TYR A 73 -2.69 14.00 1.33
CA TYR A 73 -1.73 13.28 2.17
C TYR A 73 -0.50 12.94 1.37
N LYS A 74 0.59 12.72 2.08
CA LYS A 74 1.83 12.21 1.46
C LYS A 74 2.56 11.35 2.47
N LEU A 75 3.48 10.53 1.97
CA LEU A 75 4.33 9.73 2.84
C LEU A 75 5.32 10.63 3.58
N THR A 76 5.60 10.26 4.82
CA THR A 76 6.75 10.81 5.53
C THR A 76 7.97 9.95 5.19
N ASN A 77 9.15 10.40 5.62
CA ASN A 77 10.36 9.57 5.47
C ASN A 77 10.19 8.23 6.19
N GLU A 78 9.54 8.26 7.35
CA GLU A 78 9.28 7.02 8.09
C GLU A 78 8.35 6.10 7.32
N GLY A 79 7.27 6.67 6.74
CA GLY A 79 6.34 5.88 5.95
C GLY A 79 7.00 5.25 4.74
N LEU A 80 7.86 6.00 4.07
CA LEU A 80 8.59 5.45 2.94
C LEU A 80 9.50 4.31 3.38
N ARG A 81 10.16 4.45 4.52
CA ARG A 81 11.02 3.40 5.04
C ARG A 81 10.23 2.14 5.36
N VAL A 82 9.07 2.28 5.96
CA VAL A 82 8.18 1.16 6.26
C VAL A 82 7.74 0.48 4.96
N LEU A 83 7.35 1.27 3.97
CA LEU A 83 6.91 0.73 2.68
C LEU A 83 8.02 -0.05 1.99
N LYS A 84 9.23 0.51 1.94
CA LYS A 84 10.37 -0.18 1.34
C LYS A 84 10.68 -1.48 2.06
N GLY A 85 10.62 -1.47 3.39
CA GLY A 85 10.84 -2.68 4.17
C GLY A 85 9.84 -3.76 3.83
N GLU A 86 8.59 -3.37 3.63
CA GLU A 86 7.55 -4.33 3.27
C GLU A 86 7.79 -4.91 1.88
N VAL A 87 8.21 -4.08 0.93
CA VAL A 87 8.54 -4.60 -0.41
C VAL A 87 9.64 -5.65 -0.33
N PHE A 88 10.69 -5.37 0.44
CA PHE A 88 11.79 -6.34 0.62
C PHE A 88 11.29 -7.62 1.28
N ARG A 89 10.45 -7.51 2.30
CA ARG A 89 9.90 -8.68 2.96
C ARG A 89 9.06 -9.52 2.01
N LEU A 90 8.20 -8.88 1.24
CA LEU A 90 7.34 -9.58 0.28
C LEU A 90 8.18 -10.26 -0.80
N GLU A 91 9.23 -9.61 -1.26
CA GLU A 91 10.11 -10.19 -2.26
C GLU A 91 10.77 -11.45 -1.72
N GLU A 92 11.24 -11.40 -0.50
CA GLU A 92 11.84 -12.57 0.15
C GLU A 92 10.83 -13.71 0.23
N LEU A 93 9.61 -13.40 0.64
CA LEU A 93 8.56 -14.42 0.73
C LEU A 93 8.29 -15.04 -0.64
N VAL A 94 8.20 -14.22 -1.67
CA VAL A 94 7.97 -14.70 -3.02
C VAL A 94 9.12 -15.60 -3.46
N ASN A 95 10.35 -15.17 -3.23
CA ASN A 95 11.52 -15.92 -3.65
C ASN A 95 11.60 -17.28 -2.93
N ASN A 96 11.27 -17.31 -1.65
CA ASN A 96 11.24 -18.56 -0.90
C ASN A 96 10.15 -19.48 -1.42
N GLY A 97 9.00 -18.93 -1.78
CA GLY A 97 7.93 -19.73 -2.37
C GLY A 97 8.34 -20.33 -3.70
N LYS A 98 9.00 -19.53 -4.53
CA LYS A 98 9.48 -20.03 -5.82
C LYS A 98 10.53 -21.12 -5.64
N LEU A 99 11.39 -20.95 -4.65
CA LEU A 99 12.44 -21.94 -4.37
C LEU A 99 11.83 -23.30 -4.01
N VAL A 100 10.80 -23.27 -3.16
CA VAL A 100 10.19 -24.51 -2.67
C VAL A 100 9.28 -25.14 -3.72
N LEU A 101 8.47 -24.33 -4.38
CA LEU A 101 7.44 -24.85 -5.30
C LEU A 101 7.95 -25.07 -6.71
N GLY A 102 8.87 -24.24 -7.16
CA GLY A 102 9.54 -24.42 -8.45
C GLY A 102 8.64 -24.85 -9.59
N GLU A 103 8.77 -26.09 -9.98
CA GLU A 103 8.05 -26.64 -11.12
C GLU A 103 6.54 -26.64 -10.94
N ASP A 104 6.07 -26.81 -9.70
CA ASP A 104 4.64 -26.79 -9.44
C ASP A 104 4.01 -25.44 -9.77
N LEU A 105 4.76 -24.36 -9.59
CA LEU A 105 4.28 -23.05 -9.98
C LEU A 105 4.09 -22.95 -11.50
N ASP A 106 5.03 -23.49 -12.24
CA ASP A 106 4.92 -23.49 -13.71
C ASP A 106 3.73 -24.28 -14.16
N GLU A 107 3.47 -25.45 -13.55
CA GLU A 107 2.31 -26.27 -13.87
C GLU A 107 1.02 -25.52 -13.56
N THR A 108 0.94 -24.89 -12.39
CA THR A 108 -0.23 -24.13 -12.01
C THR A 108 -0.48 -23.00 -12.98
N LYS A 109 0.58 -22.34 -13.40
CA LYS A 109 0.48 -21.23 -14.35
C LYS A 109 -0.08 -21.71 -15.68
N ASN A 110 0.32 -22.90 -16.13
CA ASN A 110 -0.19 -23.47 -17.37
C ASN A 110 -1.65 -23.88 -17.25
N ASP A 111 -2.07 -24.29 -16.06
CA ASP A 111 -3.43 -24.73 -15.82
C ASP A 111 -4.40 -23.59 -15.61
N SER A 112 -3.92 -22.41 -15.36
CA SER A 112 -4.78 -21.29 -14.95
C SER A 112 -5.39 -20.52 -16.12
N ASP A 113 -5.35 -21.03 -17.29
CA ASP A 113 -5.93 -20.37 -18.45
C ASP A 113 -7.44 -20.31 -18.43
#